data_5d0a016865a5621d25d2605074f3a974
#
_entry.id   5d0a016865a5621d25d2605074f3a974
#
_cell.length_a   1.000
_cell.length_b   1.000
_cell.length_c   1.000
_cell.angle_alpha   90.00
_cell.angle_beta   90.00
_cell.angle_gamma   90.00
#
_symmetry.space_group_name_H-M   'P 1'
#
loop_
_entity.id
_entity.type
_entity.pdbx_description
1 polymer ?
#
loop_
_entity_poly.entity_id
_entity_poly.type
_entity_poly.pdbx_seq_one_letter_code
_entity_poly.pdbx_strand_id
1 'polypeptide(L)'
;MIKKLVSHLGEYKAASIKTPLFAALEAIMDVLLPTIMAFIIDQGIEKGDMNAIIRYGLLTFLVAAIALVLGVLAGKYAAEASTGFAGNLRDAMYENIQHYSFSNIDKFSTAGLVTRMTTDVTNVQNAFQMILRMCVRAPVHLVFAMFMAVIIGGPLSLVFVVAVAFLVAVLAAIMIPTFHIFDRVFKNYDNLNASVQENVSAIRVVKSFVREGFENEKYTAACESLYKQFVNAESRLSFNNPAMLVAVYGCNIALSWFGAKYVLHGAITTGQLNALFGYIMNILMALMMLSTAFVMIAMSAASAKRIVEVLDEHTDLSPAKQPVQQVADGSIQFDHVTFKYKHGSGQPVLNDISFTIQPGETLGIIGGTGSAKSSL
;
A
#
# COMPACT_ATOMS: atom_id res chain seq x y z
N MET A 1 -13.96 -4.76 -3.18
CA MET A 1 -12.95 -3.74 -2.97
C MET A 1 -11.99 -3.60 -4.17
N ILE A 2 -11.06 -4.56 -4.43
CA ILE A 2 -10.05 -4.46 -5.52
C ILE A 2 -10.70 -4.23 -6.90
N LYS A 3 -11.73 -5.00 -7.26
CA LYS A 3 -12.43 -4.85 -8.55
C LYS A 3 -12.99 -3.43 -8.75
N LYS A 4 -13.50 -2.81 -7.69
CA LYS A 4 -14.03 -1.46 -7.74
C LYS A 4 -12.92 -0.42 -7.92
N LEU A 5 -11.80 -0.55 -7.20
CA LEU A 5 -10.65 0.34 -7.39
C LEU A 5 -10.09 0.24 -8.82
N VAL A 6 -9.91 -0.99 -9.32
CA VAL A 6 -9.40 -1.24 -10.68
C VAL A 6 -10.32 -0.67 -11.77
N SER A 7 -11.63 -0.54 -11.53
CA SER A 7 -12.54 0.09 -12.52
C SER A 7 -12.22 1.57 -12.77
N HIS A 8 -11.58 2.25 -11.82
CA HIS A 8 -11.16 3.66 -11.94
C HIS A 8 -9.80 3.86 -12.62
N LEU A 9 -9.20 2.80 -13.19
CA LEU A 9 -7.97 2.95 -14.00
C LEU A 9 -8.18 3.79 -15.27
N GLY A 10 -9.40 3.84 -15.80
CA GLY A 10 -9.74 4.66 -16.94
C GLY A 10 -8.78 4.51 -18.12
N GLU A 11 -8.22 5.60 -18.57
CA GLU A 11 -7.26 5.72 -19.67
C GLU A 11 -5.86 5.17 -19.33
N TYR A 12 -5.53 5.02 -18.02
CA TYR A 12 -4.20 4.55 -17.57
C TYR A 12 -4.04 3.02 -17.57
N LYS A 13 -5.03 2.27 -18.12
CA LYS A 13 -4.94 0.81 -18.29
C LYS A 13 -3.73 0.39 -19.13
N ALA A 14 -3.45 1.14 -20.21
CA ALA A 14 -2.31 0.85 -21.08
C ALA A 14 -0.96 1.03 -20.35
N ALA A 15 -0.80 2.09 -19.59
CA ALA A 15 0.39 2.32 -18.75
C ALA A 15 0.53 1.25 -17.66
N SER A 16 -0.59 0.84 -17.04
CA SER A 16 -0.64 -0.22 -16.02
C SER A 16 -0.23 -1.60 -16.57
N ILE A 17 -0.41 -1.88 -17.87
CA ILE A 17 0.04 -3.12 -18.51
C ILE A 17 1.48 -3.01 -18.99
N LYS A 18 1.90 -1.85 -19.50
CA LYS A 18 3.28 -1.62 -19.96
C LYS A 18 4.29 -1.69 -18.82
N THR A 19 3.93 -1.18 -17.63
CA THR A 19 4.81 -1.19 -16.46
C THR A 19 5.33 -2.59 -16.10
N PRO A 20 4.46 -3.59 -15.82
CA PRO A 20 4.92 -4.95 -15.50
C PRO A 20 5.68 -5.61 -16.65
N LEU A 21 5.32 -5.31 -17.90
CA LEU A 21 6.04 -5.84 -19.06
C LEU A 21 7.50 -5.34 -19.10
N PHE A 22 7.72 -4.02 -18.97
CA PHE A 22 9.07 -3.48 -18.94
C PHE A 22 9.85 -3.87 -17.70
N ALA A 23 9.19 -3.96 -16.52
CA ALA A 23 9.81 -4.43 -15.30
C ALA A 23 10.25 -5.92 -15.37
N ALA A 24 9.46 -6.76 -16.05
CA ALA A 24 9.81 -8.16 -16.28
C ALA A 24 11.01 -8.29 -17.25
N LEU A 25 10.99 -7.51 -18.35
CA LEU A 25 12.11 -7.51 -19.30
C LEU A 25 13.40 -6.95 -18.66
N GLU A 26 13.31 -5.91 -17.86
CA GLU A 26 14.43 -5.39 -17.05
C GLU A 26 15.02 -6.48 -16.16
N ALA A 27 14.17 -7.20 -15.41
CA ALA A 27 14.59 -8.29 -14.53
C ALA A 27 15.31 -9.43 -15.29
N ILE A 28 14.84 -9.78 -16.48
CA ILE A 28 15.49 -10.77 -17.33
C ILE A 28 16.87 -10.32 -17.77
N MET A 29 17.00 -9.04 -18.20
CA MET A 29 18.30 -8.48 -18.58
C MET A 29 19.30 -8.46 -17.43
N ASP A 30 18.85 -8.08 -16.22
CA ASP A 30 19.70 -8.07 -15.02
C ASP A 30 20.25 -9.48 -14.69
N VAL A 31 19.41 -10.51 -14.82
CA VAL A 31 19.82 -11.91 -14.53
C VAL A 31 20.76 -12.48 -15.61
N LEU A 32 20.79 -11.93 -16.82
CA LEU A 32 21.73 -12.35 -17.87
C LEU A 32 23.17 -11.85 -17.60
N LEU A 33 23.36 -10.78 -16.86
CA LEU A 33 24.68 -10.19 -16.62
C LEU A 33 25.69 -11.16 -15.98
N PRO A 34 25.36 -11.93 -14.91
CA PRO A 34 26.28 -12.93 -14.37
C PRO A 34 26.64 -14.01 -15.39
N THR A 35 25.73 -14.40 -16.28
CA THR A 35 26.03 -15.38 -17.34
C THR A 35 27.05 -14.84 -18.33
N ILE A 36 26.90 -13.60 -18.77
CA ILE A 36 27.85 -12.99 -19.72
C ILE A 36 29.21 -12.83 -19.03
N MET A 37 29.24 -12.50 -17.74
CA MET A 37 30.46 -12.44 -16.97
C MET A 37 31.17 -13.79 -16.91
N ALA A 38 30.44 -14.92 -16.85
CA ALA A 38 31.03 -16.25 -16.94
C ALA A 38 31.77 -16.43 -18.28
N PHE A 39 31.20 -15.99 -19.40
CA PHE A 39 31.88 -16.07 -20.69
C PHE A 39 33.13 -15.20 -20.76
N ILE A 40 33.17 -14.04 -20.10
CA ILE A 40 34.38 -13.20 -20.00
C ILE A 40 35.49 -13.99 -19.28
N ILE A 41 35.14 -14.68 -18.19
CA ILE A 41 36.11 -15.44 -17.41
C ILE A 41 36.62 -16.63 -18.22
N ASP A 42 35.69 -17.50 -18.71
CA ASP A 42 36.04 -18.78 -19.34
C ASP A 42 36.71 -18.64 -20.71
N GLN A 43 36.24 -17.67 -21.50
CA GLN A 43 36.72 -17.55 -22.90
C GLN A 43 37.74 -16.40 -23.06
N GLY A 44 37.70 -15.43 -22.17
CA GLY A 44 38.61 -14.28 -22.20
C GLY A 44 39.82 -14.50 -21.26
N ILE A 45 39.56 -14.53 -19.97
CA ILE A 45 40.63 -14.52 -18.95
C ILE A 45 41.41 -15.87 -18.96
N GLU A 46 40.71 -17.01 -18.88
CA GLU A 46 41.36 -18.32 -18.81
C GLU A 46 42.13 -18.68 -20.09
N LYS A 47 41.63 -18.23 -21.26
CA LYS A 47 42.29 -18.45 -22.55
C LYS A 47 43.26 -17.35 -22.93
N GLY A 48 43.33 -16.26 -22.19
CA GLY A 48 44.15 -15.10 -22.53
C GLY A 48 43.74 -14.38 -23.82
N ASP A 49 42.47 -14.53 -24.26
CA ASP A 49 41.95 -13.93 -25.49
C ASP A 49 41.34 -12.54 -25.21
N MET A 50 42.11 -11.48 -25.49
CA MET A 50 41.70 -10.10 -25.34
C MET A 50 40.49 -9.75 -26.22
N ASN A 51 40.38 -10.35 -27.43
CA ASN A 51 39.26 -10.10 -28.34
C ASN A 51 37.95 -10.67 -27.76
N ALA A 52 38.00 -11.81 -27.09
CA ALA A 52 36.85 -12.37 -26.38
C ALA A 52 36.43 -11.44 -25.21
N ILE A 53 37.38 -10.92 -24.42
CA ILE A 53 37.13 -9.97 -23.33
C ILE A 53 36.40 -8.72 -23.88
N ILE A 54 36.93 -8.12 -24.94
CA ILE A 54 36.32 -6.92 -25.54
C ILE A 54 34.92 -7.23 -26.06
N ARG A 55 34.73 -8.35 -26.78
CA ARG A 55 33.44 -8.72 -27.36
C ARG A 55 32.36 -8.94 -26.29
N TYR A 56 32.68 -9.73 -25.25
CA TYR A 56 31.72 -10.01 -24.16
C TYR A 56 31.58 -8.79 -23.23
N GLY A 57 32.61 -7.98 -23.06
CA GLY A 57 32.53 -6.70 -22.34
C GLY A 57 31.57 -5.72 -23.03
N LEU A 58 31.66 -5.58 -24.36
CA LEU A 58 30.70 -4.78 -25.14
C LEU A 58 29.29 -5.35 -25.04
N LEU A 59 29.12 -6.68 -25.06
CA LEU A 59 27.84 -7.32 -24.88
C LEU A 59 27.24 -7.02 -23.49
N THR A 60 28.06 -7.10 -22.43
CA THR A 60 27.65 -6.72 -21.08
C THR A 60 27.18 -5.26 -21.02
N PHE A 61 27.94 -4.35 -21.63
CA PHE A 61 27.56 -2.95 -21.71
C PHE A 61 26.24 -2.74 -22.46
N LEU A 62 26.05 -3.42 -23.57
CA LEU A 62 24.80 -3.37 -24.37
C LEU A 62 23.60 -3.86 -23.54
N VAL A 63 23.73 -5.04 -22.91
CA VAL A 63 22.66 -5.59 -22.07
C VAL A 63 22.33 -4.69 -20.89
N ALA A 64 23.36 -4.12 -20.23
CA ALA A 64 23.15 -3.15 -19.15
C ALA A 64 22.48 -1.86 -19.64
N ALA A 65 22.84 -1.37 -20.83
CA ALA A 65 22.19 -0.20 -21.45
C ALA A 65 20.71 -0.48 -21.77
N ILE A 66 20.40 -1.69 -22.29
CA ILE A 66 19.03 -2.12 -22.53
C ILE A 66 18.25 -2.20 -21.22
N ALA A 67 18.83 -2.83 -20.17
CA ALA A 67 18.23 -2.91 -18.84
C ALA A 67 17.92 -1.52 -18.27
N LEU A 68 18.84 -0.56 -18.41
CA LEU A 68 18.64 0.82 -18.00
C LEU A 68 17.45 1.46 -18.71
N VAL A 69 17.37 1.34 -20.04
CA VAL A 69 16.24 1.89 -20.82
C VAL A 69 14.92 1.26 -20.38
N LEU A 70 14.88 -0.06 -20.21
CA LEU A 70 13.69 -0.79 -19.74
C LEU A 70 13.28 -0.35 -18.33
N GLY A 71 14.25 -0.15 -17.44
CA GLY A 71 14.02 0.35 -16.09
C GLY A 71 13.45 1.78 -16.05
N VAL A 72 13.99 2.67 -16.91
CA VAL A 72 13.46 4.04 -17.08
C VAL A 72 12.04 4.02 -17.62
N LEU A 73 11.76 3.18 -18.62
CA LEU A 73 10.40 3.02 -19.17
C LEU A 73 9.44 2.45 -18.14
N ALA A 74 9.86 1.40 -17.41
CA ALA A 74 9.07 0.84 -16.32
C ALA A 74 8.75 1.89 -15.24
N GLY A 75 9.73 2.71 -14.85
CA GLY A 75 9.56 3.81 -13.90
C GLY A 75 8.59 4.89 -14.41
N LYS A 76 8.75 5.33 -15.66
CA LYS A 76 7.88 6.31 -16.29
C LYS A 76 6.41 5.86 -16.32
N TYR A 77 6.16 4.66 -16.87
CA TYR A 77 4.79 4.14 -16.97
C TYR A 77 4.20 3.80 -15.60
N ALA A 78 5.02 3.39 -14.61
CA ALA A 78 4.55 3.19 -13.25
C ALA A 78 4.09 4.49 -12.59
N ALA A 79 4.85 5.58 -12.78
CA ALA A 79 4.47 6.90 -12.28
C ALA A 79 3.21 7.41 -12.97
N GLU A 80 3.13 7.33 -14.30
CA GLU A 80 1.96 7.72 -15.09
C GLU A 80 0.71 6.93 -14.65
N ALA A 81 0.81 5.60 -14.54
CA ALA A 81 -0.30 4.75 -14.13
C ALA A 81 -0.77 5.03 -12.70
N SER A 82 0.18 5.18 -11.75
CA SER A 82 -0.18 5.36 -10.34
C SER A 82 -0.72 6.75 -10.05
N THR A 83 -0.13 7.81 -10.62
CA THR A 83 -0.62 9.18 -10.44
C THR A 83 -1.95 9.40 -11.13
N GLY A 84 -2.12 8.89 -12.35
CA GLY A 84 -3.38 8.96 -13.08
C GLY A 84 -4.49 8.18 -12.39
N PHE A 85 -4.21 6.97 -11.92
CA PHE A 85 -5.15 6.20 -11.11
C PHE A 85 -5.59 6.94 -9.83
N ALA A 86 -4.64 7.57 -9.12
CA ALA A 86 -4.94 8.37 -7.95
C ALA A 86 -5.76 9.63 -8.29
N GLY A 87 -5.52 10.25 -9.45
CA GLY A 87 -6.33 11.34 -9.98
C GLY A 87 -7.78 10.90 -10.17
N ASN A 88 -8.00 9.83 -10.94
CA ASN A 88 -9.34 9.28 -11.19
C ASN A 88 -10.07 8.88 -9.90
N LEU A 89 -9.35 8.37 -8.89
CA LEU A 89 -9.95 8.08 -7.58
C LEU A 89 -10.39 9.35 -6.86
N ARG A 90 -9.56 10.42 -6.88
CA ARG A 90 -9.92 11.70 -6.27
C ARG A 90 -11.12 12.32 -6.96
N ASP A 91 -11.17 12.30 -8.28
CA ASP A 91 -12.26 12.84 -9.05
C ASP A 91 -13.57 12.09 -8.76
N ALA A 92 -13.55 10.75 -8.77
CA ALA A 92 -14.72 9.94 -8.45
C ALA A 92 -15.19 10.13 -7.00
N MET A 93 -14.27 10.23 -6.03
CA MET A 93 -14.60 10.51 -4.65
C MET A 93 -15.20 11.92 -4.50
N TYR A 94 -14.60 12.91 -5.16
CA TYR A 94 -15.08 14.28 -5.11
C TYR A 94 -16.48 14.41 -5.70
N GLU A 95 -16.72 13.83 -6.87
CA GLU A 95 -18.03 13.77 -7.51
C GLU A 95 -19.07 13.16 -6.56
N ASN A 96 -18.75 12.01 -5.94
CA ASN A 96 -19.66 11.36 -5.01
C ASN A 96 -19.96 12.21 -3.78
N ILE A 97 -18.94 12.87 -3.22
CA ILE A 97 -19.09 13.77 -2.06
C ILE A 97 -19.99 14.97 -2.37
N GLN A 98 -19.96 15.51 -3.61
CA GLN A 98 -20.85 16.61 -4.01
C GLN A 98 -22.34 16.20 -4.00
N HIS A 99 -22.63 14.92 -4.11
CA HIS A 99 -23.99 14.39 -4.02
C HIS A 99 -24.41 13.96 -2.61
N TYR A 100 -23.52 14.09 -1.61
CA TYR A 100 -23.82 13.71 -0.23
C TYR A 100 -24.87 14.62 0.40
N SER A 101 -25.75 14.02 1.21
CA SER A 101 -26.59 14.73 2.16
C SER A 101 -25.80 15.13 3.41
N PHE A 102 -26.36 16.00 4.23
CA PHE A 102 -25.76 16.36 5.53
C PHE A 102 -25.54 15.14 6.42
N SER A 103 -26.42 14.14 6.38
CA SER A 103 -26.29 12.90 7.15
C SER A 103 -25.06 12.08 6.72
N ASN A 104 -24.71 12.06 5.44
CA ASN A 104 -23.51 11.42 4.94
C ASN A 104 -22.24 12.16 5.39
N ILE A 105 -22.27 13.52 5.33
CA ILE A 105 -21.13 14.35 5.79
C ILE A 105 -20.89 14.17 7.28
N ASP A 106 -21.95 14.14 8.10
CA ASP A 106 -21.86 13.90 9.54
C ASP A 106 -21.27 12.51 9.85
N LYS A 107 -21.63 11.48 9.08
CA LYS A 107 -21.10 10.11 9.21
C LYS A 107 -19.60 10.05 9.02
N PHE A 108 -19.05 10.75 8.03
CA PHE A 108 -17.63 10.67 7.69
C PHE A 108 -16.78 11.75 8.36
N SER A 109 -17.36 12.84 8.84
CA SER A 109 -16.76 14.12 9.24
C SER A 109 -15.96 14.80 8.10
N THR A 110 -15.93 16.11 8.09
CA THR A 110 -15.17 16.87 7.06
C THR A 110 -13.68 16.56 7.09
N ALA A 111 -13.07 16.49 8.29
CA ALA A 111 -11.66 16.13 8.47
C ALA A 111 -11.38 14.71 7.96
N GLY A 112 -12.29 13.76 8.21
CA GLY A 112 -12.19 12.38 7.73
C GLY A 112 -12.24 12.28 6.20
N LEU A 113 -13.11 13.03 5.53
CA LEU A 113 -13.18 13.08 4.07
C LEU A 113 -11.91 13.66 3.46
N VAL A 114 -11.39 14.76 4.03
CA VAL A 114 -10.11 15.36 3.57
C VAL A 114 -8.96 14.35 3.69
N THR A 115 -8.84 13.64 4.83
CA THR A 115 -7.80 12.62 5.02
C THR A 115 -7.92 11.49 3.99
N ARG A 116 -9.15 11.04 3.66
CA ARG A 116 -9.39 10.00 2.66
C ARG A 116 -8.99 10.45 1.27
N MET A 117 -9.28 11.70 0.88
CA MET A 117 -8.93 12.26 -0.43
C MET A 117 -7.43 12.56 -0.58
N THR A 118 -6.72 12.79 0.52
CA THR A 118 -5.29 13.14 0.51
C THR A 118 -4.42 11.93 0.87
N THR A 119 -4.32 11.64 2.14
CA THR A 119 -3.41 10.60 2.69
C THR A 119 -3.77 9.20 2.22
N ASP A 120 -5.06 8.81 2.28
CA ASP A 120 -5.46 7.46 1.90
C ASP A 120 -5.28 7.21 0.41
N VAL A 121 -5.63 8.18 -0.45
CA VAL A 121 -5.40 8.05 -1.90
C VAL A 121 -3.90 7.98 -2.20
N THR A 122 -3.06 8.75 -1.51
CA THR A 122 -1.60 8.68 -1.68
C THR A 122 -1.03 7.33 -1.24
N ASN A 123 -1.53 6.75 -0.15
CA ASN A 123 -1.12 5.41 0.28
C ASN A 123 -1.50 4.35 -0.75
N VAL A 124 -2.70 4.42 -1.31
CA VAL A 124 -3.16 3.49 -2.37
C VAL A 124 -2.38 3.71 -3.67
N GLN A 125 -2.07 4.96 -4.03
CA GLN A 125 -1.20 5.30 -5.18
C GLN A 125 0.17 4.63 -5.06
N ASN A 126 0.83 4.78 -3.91
CA ASN A 126 2.16 4.21 -3.66
C ASN A 126 2.14 2.67 -3.69
N ALA A 127 1.13 2.07 -3.07
CA ALA A 127 0.94 0.62 -3.11
C ALA A 127 0.68 0.12 -4.54
N PHE A 128 -0.13 0.82 -5.31
CA PHE A 128 -0.41 0.48 -6.70
C PHE A 128 0.85 0.55 -7.56
N GLN A 129 1.66 1.60 -7.42
CA GLN A 129 2.96 1.72 -8.08
C GLN A 129 3.90 0.55 -7.73
N MET A 130 3.92 0.16 -6.46
CA MET A 130 4.72 -0.96 -5.98
C MET A 130 4.25 -2.30 -6.53
N ILE A 131 2.93 -2.51 -6.58
CA ILE A 131 2.33 -3.71 -7.19
C ILE A 131 2.74 -3.84 -8.65
N LEU A 132 2.60 -2.77 -9.43
CA LEU A 132 2.90 -2.78 -10.85
C LEU A 132 4.37 -3.07 -11.14
N ARG A 133 5.28 -2.60 -10.30
CA ARG A 133 6.73 -2.71 -10.53
C ARG A 133 7.37 -3.86 -9.75
N MET A 134 7.25 -3.85 -8.41
CA MET A 134 7.98 -4.80 -7.56
C MET A 134 7.35 -6.18 -7.51
N CYS A 135 6.00 -6.27 -7.46
CA CYS A 135 5.33 -7.58 -7.43
C CYS A 135 5.42 -8.35 -8.74
N VAL A 136 5.87 -7.72 -9.83
CA VAL A 136 6.17 -8.41 -11.08
C VAL A 136 7.67 -8.65 -11.22
N ARG A 137 8.49 -7.64 -10.96
CA ARG A 137 9.95 -7.75 -11.08
C ARG A 137 10.53 -8.83 -10.15
N ALA A 138 10.12 -8.87 -8.88
CA ALA A 138 10.70 -9.80 -7.91
C ALA A 138 10.43 -11.28 -8.24
N PRO A 139 9.17 -11.72 -8.53
CA PRO A 139 8.95 -13.11 -8.96
C PRO A 139 9.66 -13.47 -10.27
N VAL A 140 9.67 -12.58 -11.27
CA VAL A 140 10.38 -12.83 -12.52
C VAL A 140 11.88 -12.99 -12.28
N HIS A 141 12.47 -12.11 -11.48
CA HIS A 141 13.87 -12.16 -11.09
C HIS A 141 14.20 -13.47 -10.36
N LEU A 142 13.37 -13.88 -9.38
CA LEU A 142 13.52 -15.12 -8.63
C LEU A 142 13.44 -16.36 -9.53
N VAL A 143 12.38 -16.43 -10.35
CA VAL A 143 12.14 -17.60 -11.21
C VAL A 143 13.22 -17.70 -12.29
N PHE A 144 13.57 -16.59 -12.94
CA PHE A 144 14.54 -16.60 -14.00
C PHE A 144 15.98 -16.83 -13.48
N ALA A 145 16.34 -16.26 -12.32
CA ALA A 145 17.63 -16.53 -11.68
C ALA A 145 17.73 -18.01 -11.24
N MET A 146 16.66 -18.59 -10.71
CA MET A 146 16.61 -20.00 -10.36
C MET A 146 16.73 -20.89 -11.60
N PHE A 147 16.04 -20.54 -12.68
CA PHE A 147 16.11 -21.25 -13.97
C PHE A 147 17.56 -21.24 -14.52
N MET A 148 18.21 -20.06 -14.52
CA MET A 148 19.60 -19.93 -14.96
C MET A 148 20.58 -20.70 -14.04
N ALA A 149 20.34 -20.68 -12.73
CA ALA A 149 21.14 -21.46 -11.79
C ALA A 149 21.03 -22.96 -12.02
N VAL A 150 19.86 -23.48 -12.43
CA VAL A 150 19.67 -24.89 -12.81
C VAL A 150 20.40 -25.23 -14.10
N ILE A 151 20.32 -24.37 -15.12
CA ILE A 151 20.98 -24.60 -16.41
C ILE A 151 22.51 -24.62 -16.27
N ILE A 152 23.06 -23.69 -15.50
CA ILE A 152 24.50 -23.49 -15.37
C ILE A 152 25.11 -24.42 -14.32
N GLY A 153 24.43 -24.53 -13.16
CA GLY A 153 24.97 -25.24 -12.00
C GLY A 153 24.56 -26.71 -11.89
N GLY A 154 23.57 -27.16 -12.70
CA GLY A 154 23.06 -28.54 -12.61
C GLY A 154 22.70 -28.92 -11.16
N PRO A 155 23.31 -30.00 -10.59
CA PRO A 155 23.01 -30.42 -9.22
C PRO A 155 23.35 -29.39 -8.13
N LEU A 156 24.25 -28.43 -8.37
CA LEU A 156 24.56 -27.37 -7.44
C LEU A 156 23.40 -26.40 -7.24
N SER A 157 22.45 -26.38 -8.18
CA SER A 157 21.24 -25.56 -8.02
C SER A 157 20.38 -25.96 -6.80
N LEU A 158 20.55 -27.17 -6.27
CA LEU A 158 19.88 -27.61 -5.04
C LEU A 158 20.21 -26.70 -3.85
N VAL A 159 21.41 -26.12 -3.82
CA VAL A 159 21.80 -25.13 -2.79
C VAL A 159 20.84 -23.94 -2.78
N PHE A 160 20.44 -23.45 -3.95
CA PHE A 160 19.50 -22.33 -4.08
C PHE A 160 18.09 -22.73 -3.65
N VAL A 161 17.63 -23.92 -4.01
CA VAL A 161 16.31 -24.43 -3.61
C VAL A 161 16.21 -24.51 -2.08
N VAL A 162 17.25 -25.05 -1.43
CA VAL A 162 17.33 -25.15 0.03
C VAL A 162 17.36 -23.76 0.66
N ALA A 163 18.14 -22.83 0.11
CA ALA A 163 18.21 -21.46 0.62
C ALA A 163 16.88 -20.70 0.48
N VAL A 164 16.22 -20.82 -0.67
CA VAL A 164 14.90 -20.19 -0.88
C VAL A 164 13.87 -20.80 0.07
N ALA A 165 13.82 -22.12 0.19
CA ALA A 165 12.92 -22.80 1.14
C ALA A 165 13.18 -22.37 2.60
N PHE A 166 14.45 -22.28 2.99
CA PHE A 166 14.85 -21.79 4.32
C PHE A 166 14.38 -20.35 4.53
N LEU A 167 14.65 -19.44 3.58
CA LEU A 167 14.24 -18.03 3.70
C LEU A 167 12.74 -17.87 3.72
N VAL A 168 12.00 -18.57 2.87
CA VAL A 168 10.53 -18.53 2.87
C VAL A 168 9.98 -19.00 4.22
N ALA A 169 10.53 -20.09 4.78
CA ALA A 169 10.12 -20.60 6.08
C ALA A 169 10.42 -19.58 7.20
N VAL A 170 11.61 -18.99 7.22
CA VAL A 170 12.01 -17.97 8.22
C VAL A 170 11.15 -16.71 8.07
N LEU A 171 10.96 -16.21 6.84
CA LEU A 171 10.12 -15.06 6.60
C LEU A 171 8.68 -15.31 7.06
N ALA A 172 8.11 -16.47 6.75
CA ALA A 172 6.78 -16.84 7.22
C ALA A 172 6.71 -16.89 8.75
N ALA A 173 7.71 -17.50 9.39
CA ALA A 173 7.79 -17.59 10.86
C ALA A 173 7.93 -16.22 11.55
N ILE A 174 8.56 -15.25 10.90
CA ILE A 174 8.68 -13.87 11.41
C ILE A 174 7.40 -13.07 11.11
N MET A 175 6.94 -13.09 9.86
CA MET A 175 5.88 -12.20 9.39
C MET A 175 4.51 -12.55 9.96
N ILE A 176 4.14 -13.84 9.98
CA ILE A 176 2.80 -14.26 10.42
C ILE A 176 2.49 -13.81 11.85
N PRO A 177 3.34 -14.06 12.86
CA PRO A 177 3.08 -13.57 14.21
C PRO A 177 3.17 -12.04 14.32
N THR A 178 4.06 -11.41 13.55
CA THR A 178 4.28 -9.97 13.60
C THR A 178 3.05 -9.20 13.11
N PHE A 179 2.32 -9.69 12.12
CA PHE A 179 1.05 -9.09 11.71
C PHE A 179 0.03 -8.97 12.84
N HIS A 180 -0.13 -10.03 13.63
CA HIS A 180 -1.04 -10.01 14.77
C HIS A 180 -0.61 -9.03 15.87
N ILE A 181 0.71 -8.81 16.01
CA ILE A 181 1.23 -7.83 16.97
C ILE A 181 0.95 -6.42 16.45
N PHE A 182 1.22 -6.13 15.17
CA PHE A 182 0.93 -4.82 14.60
C PHE A 182 -0.56 -4.46 14.65
N ASP A 183 -1.46 -5.41 14.44
CA ASP A 183 -2.89 -5.16 14.58
C ASP A 183 -3.28 -4.67 15.99
N ARG A 184 -2.64 -5.21 17.04
CA ARG A 184 -2.80 -4.74 18.43
C ARG A 184 -2.12 -3.39 18.64
N VAL A 185 -0.94 -3.18 18.08
CA VAL A 185 -0.20 -1.91 18.15
C VAL A 185 -1.05 -0.78 17.58
N PHE A 186 -1.66 -0.96 16.40
CA PHE A 186 -2.50 0.06 15.79
C PHE A 186 -3.75 0.35 16.63
N LYS A 187 -4.42 -0.66 17.19
CA LYS A 187 -5.55 -0.44 18.11
C LYS A 187 -5.15 0.37 19.35
N ASN A 188 -4.00 0.06 19.94
CA ASN A 188 -3.51 0.82 21.10
C ASN A 188 -3.05 2.22 20.72
N TYR A 189 -2.53 2.41 19.52
CA TYR A 189 -2.20 3.73 18.98
C TYR A 189 -3.44 4.59 18.81
N ASP A 190 -4.54 4.01 18.30
CA ASP A 190 -5.82 4.70 18.17
C ASP A 190 -6.39 5.09 19.54
N ASN A 191 -6.29 4.21 20.54
CA ASN A 191 -6.69 4.50 21.92
C ASN A 191 -5.86 5.62 22.54
N LEU A 192 -4.55 5.65 22.30
CA LEU A 192 -3.66 6.72 22.75
C LEU A 192 -4.07 8.04 22.12
N ASN A 193 -4.27 8.09 20.81
CA ASN A 193 -4.71 9.27 20.09
C ASN A 193 -6.05 9.79 20.60
N ALA A 194 -7.02 8.91 20.83
CA ALA A 194 -8.32 9.29 21.40
C ALA A 194 -8.16 9.89 22.80
N SER A 195 -7.31 9.32 23.66
CA SER A 195 -7.01 9.86 25.00
C SER A 195 -6.35 11.23 24.95
N VAL A 196 -5.40 11.44 24.02
CA VAL A 196 -4.77 12.75 23.80
C VAL A 196 -5.79 13.78 23.33
N GLN A 197 -6.63 13.40 22.37
CA GLN A 197 -7.67 14.29 21.84
C GLN A 197 -8.69 14.66 22.92
N GLU A 198 -9.11 13.71 23.77
CA GLU A 198 -9.97 13.95 24.92
C GLU A 198 -9.33 14.95 25.90
N ASN A 199 -8.07 14.73 26.28
CA ASN A 199 -7.33 15.58 27.20
C ASN A 199 -7.16 17.01 26.65
N VAL A 200 -6.75 17.16 25.38
CA VAL A 200 -6.60 18.48 24.75
C VAL A 200 -7.94 19.21 24.65
N SER A 201 -9.02 18.51 24.31
CA SER A 201 -10.35 19.11 24.24
C SER A 201 -10.86 19.53 25.61
N ALA A 202 -10.57 18.77 26.65
CA ALA A 202 -10.96 19.02 28.03
C ALA A 202 -9.89 19.75 28.86
N ILE A 203 -8.86 20.33 28.25
CA ILE A 203 -7.68 20.87 28.96
C ILE A 203 -8.03 21.92 30.02
N ARG A 204 -9.08 22.71 29.77
CA ARG A 204 -9.57 23.73 30.75
C ARG A 204 -10.12 23.03 32.01
N VAL A 205 -10.79 21.91 31.88
CA VAL A 205 -11.30 21.11 33.00
C VAL A 205 -10.15 20.50 33.77
N VAL A 206 -9.18 19.88 33.08
CA VAL A 206 -7.97 19.31 33.69
C VAL A 206 -7.24 20.33 34.51
N LYS A 207 -7.06 21.56 33.97
CA LYS A 207 -6.41 22.69 34.64
C LYS A 207 -7.21 23.20 35.83
N SER A 208 -8.52 23.35 35.71
CA SER A 208 -9.36 23.86 36.78
C SER A 208 -9.44 22.92 38.00
N PHE A 209 -9.30 21.62 37.77
CA PHE A 209 -9.30 20.61 38.84
C PHE A 209 -7.88 20.16 39.27
N VAL A 210 -6.80 20.79 38.71
CA VAL A 210 -5.39 20.48 39.00
C VAL A 210 -5.11 18.98 38.87
N ARG A 211 -5.57 18.37 37.74
CA ARG A 211 -5.48 16.92 37.50
C ARG A 211 -4.40 16.55 36.48
N GLU A 212 -3.45 17.42 36.22
CA GLU A 212 -2.36 17.18 35.27
C GLU A 212 -1.51 15.97 35.63
N GLY A 213 -1.28 15.71 36.94
CA GLY A 213 -0.54 14.56 37.41
C GLY A 213 -1.22 13.24 36.99
N PHE A 214 -2.52 13.15 37.22
CA PHE A 214 -3.32 11.96 36.85
C PHE A 214 -3.32 11.74 35.32
N GLU A 215 -3.52 12.78 34.54
CA GLU A 215 -3.51 12.68 33.07
C GLU A 215 -2.13 12.29 32.53
N ASN A 216 -1.04 12.80 33.13
CA ASN A 216 0.32 12.39 32.79
C ASN A 216 0.60 10.92 33.10
N GLU A 217 0.14 10.41 34.24
CA GLU A 217 0.28 8.99 34.58
C GLU A 217 -0.49 8.10 33.61
N LYS A 218 -1.74 8.45 33.29
CA LYS A 218 -2.59 7.77 32.30
C LYS A 218 -1.90 7.73 30.93
N TYR A 219 -1.39 8.88 30.47
CA TYR A 219 -0.69 9.00 29.19
C TYR A 219 0.60 8.17 29.19
N THR A 220 1.42 8.27 30.25
CA THR A 220 2.69 7.53 30.36
C THR A 220 2.45 6.03 30.35
N ALA A 221 1.43 5.55 31.05
CA ALA A 221 1.07 4.11 31.06
C ALA A 221 0.65 3.63 29.64
N ALA A 222 -0.13 4.43 28.92
CA ALA A 222 -0.52 4.12 27.54
C ALA A 222 0.69 4.10 26.60
N CYS A 223 1.59 5.08 26.71
CA CYS A 223 2.83 5.14 25.95
C CYS A 223 3.76 3.95 26.24
N GLU A 224 3.88 3.56 27.51
CA GLU A 224 4.72 2.42 27.91
C GLU A 224 4.16 1.09 27.36
N SER A 225 2.84 0.92 27.39
CA SER A 225 2.19 -0.24 26.78
C SER A 225 2.45 -0.32 25.28
N LEU A 226 2.31 0.81 24.59
CA LEU A 226 2.56 0.94 23.15
C LEU A 226 4.05 0.67 22.84
N TYR A 227 4.97 1.25 23.61
CA TYR A 227 6.41 1.03 23.49
C TYR A 227 6.78 -0.45 23.58
N LYS A 228 6.28 -1.16 24.62
CA LYS A 228 6.55 -2.60 24.79
C LYS A 228 6.08 -3.43 23.60
N GLN A 229 4.94 -3.06 23.02
CA GLN A 229 4.42 -3.77 21.84
C GLN A 229 5.22 -3.47 20.58
N PHE A 230 5.63 -2.21 20.35
CA PHE A 230 6.50 -1.85 19.24
C PHE A 230 7.85 -2.55 19.34
N VAL A 231 8.48 -2.52 20.52
CA VAL A 231 9.75 -3.23 20.75
C VAL A 231 9.62 -4.72 20.47
N ASN A 232 8.51 -5.36 20.87
CA ASN A 232 8.29 -6.77 20.58
C ASN A 232 8.10 -7.03 19.07
N ALA A 233 7.40 -6.15 18.34
CA ALA A 233 7.23 -6.25 16.89
C ALA A 233 8.57 -6.05 16.15
N GLU A 234 9.26 -4.95 16.45
CA GLU A 234 10.54 -4.59 15.84
C GLU A 234 11.66 -5.59 16.16
N SER A 235 11.71 -6.09 17.39
CA SER A 235 12.64 -7.13 17.81
C SER A 235 12.51 -8.41 16.98
N ARG A 236 11.27 -8.78 16.59
CA ARG A 236 11.05 -9.92 15.69
C ARG A 236 11.46 -9.61 14.25
N LEU A 237 11.11 -8.42 13.77
CA LEU A 237 11.48 -8.00 12.42
C LEU A 237 13.01 -7.86 12.27
N SER A 238 13.73 -7.49 13.33
CA SER A 238 15.20 -7.37 13.28
C SER A 238 15.90 -8.69 12.99
N PHE A 239 15.27 -9.84 13.28
CA PHE A 239 15.81 -11.15 12.89
C PHE A 239 15.81 -11.41 11.37
N ASN A 240 15.06 -10.63 10.61
CA ASN A 240 15.02 -10.77 9.15
C ASN A 240 16.42 -10.59 8.53
N ASN A 241 17.15 -9.58 8.95
CA ASN A 241 18.46 -9.26 8.40
C ASN A 241 19.54 -10.33 8.74
N PRO A 242 19.71 -10.78 9.99
CA PRO A 242 20.55 -11.92 10.32
C PRO A 242 20.20 -13.21 9.55
N ALA A 243 18.93 -13.54 9.43
CA ALA A 243 18.50 -14.74 8.68
C ALA A 243 18.90 -14.68 7.20
N MET A 244 18.77 -13.50 6.59
CA MET A 244 19.23 -13.30 5.23
C MET A 244 20.75 -13.45 5.10
N LEU A 245 21.54 -12.86 6.02
CA LEU A 245 22.99 -13.00 6.01
C LEU A 245 23.42 -14.46 6.20
N VAL A 246 22.76 -15.22 7.07
CA VAL A 246 23.01 -16.65 7.24
C VAL A 246 22.73 -17.40 5.94
N ALA A 247 21.64 -17.10 5.23
CA ALA A 247 21.35 -17.71 3.94
C ALA A 247 22.40 -17.36 2.88
N VAL A 248 22.81 -16.07 2.78
CA VAL A 248 23.86 -15.61 1.84
C VAL A 248 25.15 -16.34 2.10
N TYR A 249 25.66 -16.25 3.32
CA TYR A 249 26.96 -16.84 3.65
C TYR A 249 26.91 -18.37 3.62
N GLY A 250 25.81 -18.98 4.05
CA GLY A 250 25.58 -20.41 3.93
C GLY A 250 25.63 -20.89 2.49
N CYS A 251 24.95 -20.19 1.57
CA CYS A 251 25.02 -20.46 0.14
C CYS A 251 26.43 -20.26 -0.42
N ASN A 252 27.10 -19.15 -0.05
CA ASN A 252 28.46 -18.88 -0.52
C ASN A 252 29.44 -19.99 -0.07
N ILE A 253 29.35 -20.41 1.19
CA ILE A 253 30.20 -21.50 1.72
C ILE A 253 29.89 -22.81 0.99
N ALA A 254 28.61 -23.17 0.82
CA ALA A 254 28.19 -24.37 0.14
C ALA A 254 28.63 -24.38 -1.35
N LEU A 255 28.41 -23.27 -2.07
CA LEU A 255 28.86 -23.15 -3.45
C LEU A 255 30.39 -23.14 -3.58
N SER A 256 31.11 -22.51 -2.65
CA SER A 256 32.57 -22.55 -2.65
C SER A 256 33.07 -24.00 -2.46
N TRP A 257 32.50 -24.72 -1.51
CA TRP A 257 32.93 -26.09 -1.21
C TRP A 257 32.55 -27.10 -2.28
N PHE A 258 31.29 -27.15 -2.64
CA PHE A 258 30.82 -28.10 -3.65
C PHE A 258 31.22 -27.64 -5.05
N GLY A 259 31.13 -26.36 -5.36
CA GLY A 259 31.49 -25.79 -6.64
C GLY A 259 32.98 -26.03 -6.98
N ALA A 260 33.88 -25.82 -6.02
CA ALA A 260 35.30 -26.12 -6.22
C ALA A 260 35.53 -27.61 -6.60
N LYS A 261 34.81 -28.55 -5.95
CA LYS A 261 34.87 -29.95 -6.32
C LYS A 261 34.38 -30.22 -7.76
N TYR A 262 33.28 -29.57 -8.15
CA TYR A 262 32.71 -29.71 -9.51
C TYR A 262 33.63 -29.08 -10.56
N VAL A 263 34.32 -27.97 -10.26
CA VAL A 263 35.33 -27.36 -11.15
C VAL A 263 36.53 -28.30 -11.32
N LEU A 264 37.06 -28.85 -10.19
CA LEU A 264 38.18 -29.80 -10.26
C LEU A 264 37.88 -31.04 -11.05
N HIS A 265 36.63 -31.53 -11.08
CA HIS A 265 36.20 -32.66 -11.89
C HIS A 265 35.81 -32.25 -13.33
N GLY A 266 35.93 -30.97 -13.68
CA GLY A 266 35.57 -30.47 -15.01
C GLY A 266 34.06 -30.47 -15.33
N ALA A 267 33.21 -30.58 -14.32
CA ALA A 267 31.75 -30.63 -14.51
C ALA A 267 31.15 -29.20 -14.71
N ILE A 268 31.79 -28.18 -14.18
CA ILE A 268 31.49 -26.76 -14.39
C ILE A 268 32.78 -25.98 -14.58
N THR A 269 32.67 -24.79 -15.21
CA THR A 269 33.82 -23.87 -15.38
C THR A 269 33.92 -22.88 -14.21
N THR A 270 35.07 -22.22 -14.10
CA THR A 270 35.30 -21.19 -13.09
C THR A 270 34.37 -20.01 -13.29
N GLY A 271 34.12 -19.60 -14.55
CA GLY A 271 33.17 -18.57 -14.88
C GLY A 271 31.73 -18.93 -14.51
N GLN A 272 31.33 -20.19 -14.76
CA GLN A 272 30.02 -20.70 -14.35
C GLN A 272 29.84 -20.64 -12.82
N LEU A 273 30.87 -21.05 -12.06
CA LEU A 273 30.85 -20.92 -10.60
C LEU A 273 30.68 -19.46 -10.15
N ASN A 274 31.40 -18.53 -10.80
CA ASN A 274 31.26 -17.10 -10.51
C ASN A 274 29.84 -16.58 -10.82
N ALA A 275 29.21 -17.03 -11.90
CA ALA A 275 27.83 -16.68 -12.21
C ALA A 275 26.84 -17.16 -11.13
N LEU A 276 27.06 -18.36 -10.58
CA LEU A 276 26.26 -18.89 -9.48
C LEU A 276 26.35 -18.00 -8.22
N PHE A 277 27.51 -17.45 -7.88
CA PHE A 277 27.62 -16.44 -6.81
C PHE A 277 26.78 -15.19 -7.11
N GLY A 278 26.77 -14.73 -8.35
CA GLY A 278 25.92 -13.60 -8.77
C GLY A 278 24.41 -13.90 -8.58
N TYR A 279 23.97 -15.14 -8.88
CA TYR A 279 22.57 -15.51 -8.70
C TYR A 279 22.13 -15.58 -7.24
N ILE A 280 23.02 -15.88 -6.28
CA ILE A 280 22.68 -15.80 -4.85
C ILE A 280 22.16 -14.41 -4.52
N MET A 281 22.92 -13.38 -4.91
CA MET A 281 22.54 -11.99 -4.63
C MET A 281 21.22 -11.62 -5.29
N ASN A 282 21.02 -12.01 -6.55
CA ASN A 282 19.78 -11.74 -7.29
C ASN A 282 18.55 -12.38 -6.63
N ILE A 283 18.63 -13.65 -6.24
CA ILE A 283 17.56 -14.39 -5.57
C ILE A 283 17.20 -13.75 -4.23
N LEU A 284 18.21 -13.40 -3.43
CA LEU A 284 18.01 -12.81 -2.10
C LEU A 284 17.42 -11.40 -2.19
N MET A 285 17.92 -10.57 -3.11
CA MET A 285 17.34 -9.25 -3.36
C MET A 285 15.87 -9.33 -3.82
N ALA A 286 15.54 -10.31 -4.67
CA ALA A 286 14.16 -10.54 -5.09
C ALA A 286 13.24 -10.89 -3.92
N LEU A 287 13.69 -11.75 -3.00
CA LEU A 287 12.93 -12.10 -1.78
C LEU A 287 12.75 -10.89 -0.85
N MET A 288 13.80 -10.07 -0.67
CA MET A 288 13.68 -8.81 0.09
C MET A 288 12.65 -7.86 -0.52
N MET A 289 12.71 -7.65 -1.83
CA MET A 289 11.77 -6.80 -2.55
C MET A 289 10.33 -7.29 -2.36
N LEU A 290 10.11 -8.60 -2.45
CA LEU A 290 8.80 -9.21 -2.27
C LEU A 290 8.28 -9.02 -0.84
N SER A 291 9.13 -9.18 0.17
CA SER A 291 8.78 -8.95 1.57
C SER A 291 8.37 -7.49 1.82
N THR A 292 9.15 -6.54 1.32
CA THR A 292 8.85 -5.10 1.45
C THR A 292 7.55 -4.73 0.74
N ALA A 293 7.34 -5.24 -0.47
CA ALA A 293 6.11 -4.99 -1.22
C ALA A 293 4.89 -5.51 -0.48
N PHE A 294 4.98 -6.69 0.12
CA PHE A 294 3.88 -7.30 0.88
C PHE A 294 3.47 -6.44 2.09
N VAL A 295 4.44 -5.95 2.87
CA VAL A 295 4.18 -5.06 4.02
C VAL A 295 3.48 -3.77 3.57
N MET A 296 3.96 -3.13 2.51
CA MET A 296 3.36 -1.89 2.00
C MET A 296 1.93 -2.08 1.47
N ILE A 297 1.67 -3.21 0.80
CA ILE A 297 0.32 -3.56 0.33
C ILE A 297 -0.62 -3.78 1.53
N ALA A 298 -0.15 -4.50 2.56
CA ALA A 298 -0.94 -4.74 3.77
C ALA A 298 -1.30 -3.43 4.48
N MET A 299 -0.35 -2.50 4.62
CA MET A 299 -0.60 -1.18 5.21
C MET A 299 -1.59 -0.35 4.39
N SER A 300 -1.53 -0.44 3.06
CA SER A 300 -2.44 0.28 2.18
C SER A 300 -3.87 -0.29 2.14
N ALA A 301 -4.08 -1.53 2.57
CA ALA A 301 -5.39 -2.18 2.52
C ALA A 301 -6.46 -1.44 3.36
N ALA A 302 -6.07 -0.88 4.49
CA ALA A 302 -6.95 -0.07 5.33
C ALA A 302 -7.38 1.23 4.63
N SER A 303 -6.43 1.94 4.00
CA SER A 303 -6.69 3.13 3.20
C SER A 303 -7.60 2.82 2.01
N ALA A 304 -7.36 1.72 1.32
CA ALA A 304 -8.19 1.24 0.21
C ALA A 304 -9.65 0.97 0.66
N LYS A 305 -9.84 0.38 1.84
CA LYS A 305 -11.17 0.16 2.41
C LYS A 305 -11.90 1.48 2.66
N ARG A 306 -11.24 2.46 3.28
CA ARG A 306 -11.83 3.77 3.56
C ARG A 306 -12.20 4.55 2.30
N ILE A 307 -11.42 4.42 1.21
CA ILE A 307 -11.75 5.00 -0.10
C ILE A 307 -13.01 4.34 -0.67
N VAL A 308 -13.07 3.01 -0.63
CA VAL A 308 -14.23 2.27 -1.14
C VAL A 308 -15.50 2.59 -0.35
N GLU A 309 -15.40 2.82 0.97
CA GLU A 309 -16.54 3.28 1.78
C GLU A 309 -17.09 4.62 1.26
N VAL A 310 -16.23 5.57 0.87
CA VAL A 310 -16.68 6.83 0.27
C VAL A 310 -17.30 6.60 -1.11
N LEU A 311 -16.70 5.73 -1.94
CA LEU A 311 -17.22 5.45 -3.28
C LEU A 311 -18.51 4.63 -3.28
N ASP A 312 -18.79 3.88 -2.21
CA ASP A 312 -20.01 3.05 -2.05
C ASP A 312 -21.14 3.78 -1.32
N GLU A 313 -20.84 4.91 -0.70
CA GLU A 313 -21.84 5.67 0.02
C GLU A 313 -22.79 6.36 -0.95
N HIS A 314 -24.08 6.24 -0.68
CA HIS A 314 -25.12 6.86 -1.48
C HIS A 314 -25.87 7.89 -0.64
N THR A 315 -26.28 8.98 -1.28
CA THR A 315 -27.13 9.97 -0.65
C THR A 315 -28.50 9.36 -0.28
N ASP A 316 -29.02 9.76 0.86
CA ASP A 316 -30.38 9.42 1.28
C ASP A 316 -31.41 10.43 0.76
N LEU A 317 -30.95 11.51 0.10
CA LEU A 317 -31.81 12.47 -0.59
C LEU A 317 -32.01 12.01 -2.04
N SER A 318 -33.23 11.61 -2.37
CA SER A 318 -33.62 11.28 -3.73
C SER A 318 -34.86 12.08 -4.12
N PRO A 319 -34.95 12.55 -5.38
CA PRO A 319 -36.16 13.16 -5.88
C PRO A 319 -37.34 12.22 -5.72
N ALA A 320 -38.55 12.78 -5.52
CA ALA A 320 -39.77 11.99 -5.58
C ALA A 320 -39.91 11.31 -6.95
N LYS A 321 -40.61 10.15 -7.02
CA LYS A 321 -40.79 9.40 -8.27
C LYS A 321 -41.41 10.26 -9.40
N GLN A 322 -42.19 11.27 -9.03
CA GLN A 322 -42.78 12.25 -9.94
C GLN A 322 -42.58 13.64 -9.31
N PRO A 323 -41.40 14.27 -9.48
CA PRO A 323 -41.14 15.58 -8.91
C PRO A 323 -41.98 16.66 -9.61
N VAL A 324 -42.54 17.58 -8.85
CA VAL A 324 -43.19 18.76 -9.38
C VAL A 324 -42.13 19.69 -9.97
N GLN A 325 -42.24 20.00 -11.26
CA GLN A 325 -41.26 20.81 -11.99
C GLN A 325 -41.62 22.30 -12.05
N GLN A 326 -42.87 22.64 -11.75
CA GLN A 326 -43.34 24.03 -11.76
C GLN A 326 -44.06 24.33 -10.45
N VAL A 327 -43.69 25.44 -9.83
CA VAL A 327 -44.40 25.97 -8.68
C VAL A 327 -45.56 26.81 -9.19
N ALA A 328 -46.77 26.46 -8.79
CA ALA A 328 -47.97 27.11 -9.28
C ALA A 328 -48.12 28.56 -8.78
N ASP A 329 -47.89 28.76 -7.51
CA ASP A 329 -47.88 30.05 -6.83
C ASP A 329 -46.80 30.04 -5.70
N GLY A 330 -46.68 31.02 -4.89
CA GLY A 330 -45.70 31.11 -3.79
C GLY A 330 -46.27 30.62 -2.45
N SER A 331 -47.38 29.87 -2.43
CA SER A 331 -47.95 29.32 -1.20
C SER A 331 -47.14 28.16 -0.64
N ILE A 332 -47.05 28.06 0.71
CA ILE A 332 -46.41 26.96 1.41
C ILE A 332 -47.41 26.40 2.44
N GLN A 333 -47.61 25.09 2.35
CA GLN A 333 -48.49 24.39 3.31
C GLN A 333 -47.67 23.35 4.07
N PHE A 334 -47.66 23.41 5.39
CA PHE A 334 -47.23 22.33 6.28
C PHE A 334 -48.51 21.59 6.73
N ASP A 335 -48.49 20.28 6.57
CA ASP A 335 -49.65 19.42 6.90
C ASP A 335 -49.13 18.26 7.75
N HIS A 336 -49.35 18.33 9.07
CA HIS A 336 -48.89 17.34 10.05
C HIS A 336 -47.45 16.93 9.91
N VAL A 337 -46.54 17.89 9.67
CA VAL A 337 -45.13 17.65 9.40
C VAL A 337 -44.42 17.27 10.69
N THR A 338 -43.90 16.05 10.70
CA THR A 338 -43.01 15.53 11.74
C THR A 338 -41.64 15.24 11.15
N PHE A 339 -40.57 15.86 11.67
CA PHE A 339 -39.20 15.71 11.19
C PHE A 339 -38.22 15.31 12.29
N LYS A 340 -37.36 14.37 11.97
CA LYS A 340 -36.31 13.86 12.85
C LYS A 340 -35.00 13.71 12.08
N TYR A 341 -33.90 14.23 12.64
CA TYR A 341 -32.56 13.95 12.11
C TYR A 341 -32.15 12.50 12.34
N LYS A 342 -31.55 11.86 11.34
CA LYS A 342 -31.17 10.43 11.35
C LYS A 342 -30.24 10.05 12.52
N HIS A 343 -29.36 10.96 12.94
CA HIS A 343 -28.39 10.80 14.03
C HIS A 343 -28.74 11.60 15.28
N GLY A 344 -29.96 12.07 15.43
CA GLY A 344 -30.44 12.82 16.58
C GLY A 344 -30.82 11.93 17.78
N SER A 345 -31.12 12.58 18.90
CA SER A 345 -31.44 12.02 20.23
C SER A 345 -32.68 11.12 20.34
N GLY A 346 -33.22 10.66 19.24
CA GLY A 346 -34.39 9.77 19.21
C GLY A 346 -35.73 10.47 19.20
N GLN A 347 -35.84 11.74 19.59
CA GLN A 347 -37.05 12.56 19.56
C GLN A 347 -37.17 13.34 18.25
N PRO A 348 -38.38 13.54 17.68
CA PRO A 348 -38.60 14.43 16.56
C PRO A 348 -38.19 15.87 16.91
N VAL A 349 -37.53 16.54 15.98
CA VAL A 349 -37.14 17.96 16.11
C VAL A 349 -38.32 18.88 15.75
N LEU A 350 -39.13 18.47 14.77
CA LEU A 350 -40.45 19.05 14.49
C LEU A 350 -41.48 17.96 14.77
N ASN A 351 -42.55 18.29 15.46
CA ASN A 351 -43.57 17.33 15.83
C ASN A 351 -44.95 17.89 15.51
N ASP A 352 -45.63 17.29 14.54
CA ASP A 352 -46.98 17.59 14.16
C ASP A 352 -47.24 19.08 13.84
N ILE A 353 -46.41 19.66 12.96
CA ILE A 353 -46.47 21.05 12.58
C ILE A 353 -47.45 21.24 11.40
N SER A 354 -48.48 22.07 11.60
CA SER A 354 -49.48 22.36 10.55
C SER A 354 -49.73 23.87 10.47
N PHE A 355 -49.48 24.48 9.33
CA PHE A 355 -49.85 25.88 9.00
C PHE A 355 -49.76 26.12 7.50
N THR A 356 -50.34 27.25 7.05
CA THR A 356 -50.29 27.65 5.64
C THR A 356 -49.83 29.08 5.50
N ILE A 357 -48.95 29.34 4.54
CA ILE A 357 -48.47 30.69 4.17
C ILE A 357 -49.00 31.01 2.80
N GLN A 358 -49.70 32.15 2.65
CA GLN A 358 -50.22 32.60 1.39
C GLN A 358 -49.17 33.28 0.52
N PRO A 359 -49.33 33.32 -0.82
CA PRO A 359 -48.39 34.07 -1.68
C PRO A 359 -48.24 35.53 -1.23
N GLY A 360 -46.98 35.96 -1.02
CA GLY A 360 -46.65 37.32 -0.56
C GLY A 360 -46.80 37.57 0.95
N GLU A 361 -47.20 36.58 1.73
CA GLU A 361 -47.27 36.66 3.18
C GLU A 361 -45.90 36.58 3.82
N THR A 362 -45.70 37.31 4.93
CA THR A 362 -44.46 37.25 5.75
C THR A 362 -44.72 36.51 7.04
N LEU A 363 -44.08 35.36 7.23
CA LEU A 363 -44.15 34.56 8.45
C LEU A 363 -42.91 34.84 9.35
N GLY A 364 -43.13 35.29 10.57
CA GLY A 364 -42.08 35.47 11.59
C GLY A 364 -41.95 34.22 12.48
N ILE A 365 -40.75 33.60 12.55
CA ILE A 365 -40.48 32.42 13.38
C ILE A 365 -39.61 32.86 14.57
N ILE A 366 -40.17 32.81 15.79
CA ILE A 366 -39.53 33.26 17.02
C ILE A 366 -39.38 32.08 17.99
N GLY A 367 -38.28 32.06 18.73
CA GLY A 367 -38.03 31.03 19.75
C GLY A 367 -36.61 31.07 20.30
N GLY A 368 -36.36 30.41 21.41
CA GLY A 368 -35.05 30.31 22.06
C GLY A 368 -34.00 29.54 21.23
N THR A 369 -32.75 29.57 21.69
CA THR A 369 -31.67 28.74 21.08
C THR A 369 -32.01 27.27 21.26
N GLY A 370 -31.90 26.47 20.20
CA GLY A 370 -32.23 25.03 20.23
C GLY A 370 -33.69 24.68 19.99
N SER A 371 -34.61 25.67 19.74
CA SER A 371 -36.04 25.44 19.49
C SER A 371 -36.37 25.01 18.03
N ALA A 372 -35.41 24.53 17.29
CA ALA A 372 -35.57 24.00 15.94
C ALA A 372 -36.05 24.99 14.85
N LYS A 373 -35.89 26.33 15.05
CA LYS A 373 -36.26 27.34 14.05
C LYS A 373 -35.62 27.13 12.68
N SER A 374 -34.32 26.75 12.69
CA SER A 374 -33.55 26.51 11.45
C SER A 374 -33.87 25.17 10.82
N SER A 375 -34.57 24.26 11.50
CA SER A 375 -35.00 22.98 10.98
C SER A 375 -36.37 23.06 10.31
N LEU A 376 -37.17 24.08 10.67
CA LEU A 376 -38.44 24.42 10.03
C LEU A 376 -38.23 25.18 8.74
#